data_2f47f87eac4703097c5ae03f58c4bb8e
#
_entry.id   2f47f87eac4703097c5ae03f58c4bb8e
#
_cell.length_a   1.000
_cell.length_b   1.000
_cell.length_c   1.000
_cell.angle_alpha   90.00
_cell.angle_beta   90.00
_cell.angle_gamma   90.00
#
_symmetry.space_group_name_H-M   'P 1'
#
loop_
_entity.id
_entity.type
_entity.pdbx_description
1 polymer ?
#
loop_
_entity_poly.entity_id
_entity_poly.type
_entity_poly.pdbx_seq_one_letter_code
_entity_poly.pdbx_strand_id
1 'polypeptide(L)'
;MNLLSADGLAAVTNVLDLAGVFASALLGGAVARTMGLDLFGFLVVGFVSGLGGGMLRDVLLQNGPPVALTDPLYVPIAVAGALVAFFVSFSERGWDRLFTFLDAAVIGFWAVVGVQRTFDAGLEWPAAIIMGTITAVGGGVGRDLLLRRVPAVFGGNALYASVAVAASAVMVIASALGSPTIGIVAAVVLSLVLRWGAVRWGWGLPNGRDWQPQSTLASLLRRGKGIRPDAIRLLRRPGRRRGPGSVHTEDDDTD
;
A
#
# COMPACT_ATOMS: atom_id res chain seq x y z
N MET A 1 17.67 1.63 31.53
CA MET A 1 16.36 1.13 31.06
C MET A 1 16.61 -0.22 30.43
N ASN A 2 16.06 -1.29 31.00
CA ASN A 2 16.28 -2.64 30.46
C ASN A 2 15.31 -2.86 29.28
N LEU A 3 15.80 -2.79 28.05
CA LEU A 3 15.00 -2.92 26.81
C LEU A 3 14.31 -4.29 26.67
N LEU A 4 14.71 -5.27 27.49
CA LEU A 4 14.15 -6.61 27.52
C LEU A 4 13.01 -6.76 28.53
N SER A 5 12.71 -5.71 29.30
CA SER A 5 11.54 -5.68 30.20
C SER A 5 10.26 -5.30 29.45
N ALA A 6 9.11 -5.64 30.03
CA ALA A 6 7.80 -5.24 29.49
C ALA A 6 7.69 -3.70 29.33
N ASP A 7 8.18 -2.96 30.32
CA ASP A 7 8.20 -1.48 30.27
C ASP A 7 9.13 -0.95 29.15
N GLY A 8 10.27 -1.61 28.94
CA GLY A 8 11.18 -1.27 27.84
C GLY A 8 10.55 -1.51 26.48
N LEU A 9 9.84 -2.62 26.31
CA LEU A 9 9.12 -2.94 25.06
C LEU A 9 8.01 -1.93 24.79
N ALA A 10 7.22 -1.56 25.79
CA ALA A 10 6.16 -0.57 25.69
C ALA A 10 6.73 0.82 25.29
N ALA A 11 7.85 1.23 25.90
CA ALA A 11 8.52 2.49 25.58
C ALA A 11 9.01 2.50 24.12
N VAL A 12 9.64 1.42 23.64
CA VAL A 12 10.08 1.29 22.25
C VAL A 12 8.88 1.35 21.28
N THR A 13 7.80 0.64 21.59
CA THR A 13 6.57 0.63 20.78
C THR A 13 5.98 2.04 20.68
N ASN A 14 5.91 2.80 21.77
CA ASN A 14 5.40 4.18 21.75
C ASN A 14 6.29 5.12 20.94
N VAL A 15 7.62 5.00 21.04
CA VAL A 15 8.55 5.79 20.21
C VAL A 15 8.39 5.48 18.73
N LEU A 16 8.25 4.19 18.38
CA LEU A 16 8.02 3.78 16.99
C LEU A 16 6.66 4.29 16.47
N ASP A 17 5.63 4.28 17.30
CA ASP A 17 4.30 4.80 16.95
C ASP A 17 4.38 6.31 16.65
N LEU A 18 4.95 7.11 17.54
CA LEU A 18 5.12 8.55 17.34
C LEU A 18 6.03 8.89 16.14
N ALA A 19 7.12 8.13 15.94
CA ALA A 19 7.97 8.27 14.76
C ALA A 19 7.20 7.94 13.47
N GLY A 20 6.36 6.90 13.50
CA GLY A 20 5.46 6.54 12.41
C GLY A 20 4.46 7.65 12.10
N VAL A 21 3.85 8.25 13.14
CA VAL A 21 2.93 9.40 12.99
C VAL A 21 3.61 10.57 12.30
N PHE A 22 4.78 10.99 12.79
CA PHE A 22 5.54 12.09 12.18
C PHE A 22 5.89 11.81 10.71
N ALA A 23 6.49 10.65 10.45
CA ALA A 23 6.90 10.27 9.10
C ALA A 23 5.71 10.16 8.14
N SER A 24 4.59 9.58 8.57
CA SER A 24 3.39 9.48 7.73
C SER A 24 2.68 10.80 7.52
N ALA A 25 2.68 11.68 8.51
CA ALA A 25 2.16 13.04 8.34
C ALA A 25 3.02 13.84 7.35
N LEU A 26 4.35 13.67 7.42
CA LEU A 26 5.29 14.24 6.45
C LEU A 26 5.03 13.70 5.03
N LEU A 27 4.86 12.38 4.87
CA LEU A 27 4.50 11.74 3.60
C LEU A 27 3.15 12.22 3.07
N GLY A 28 2.16 12.36 3.96
CA GLY A 28 0.84 12.93 3.63
C GLY A 28 0.94 14.37 3.12
N GLY A 29 1.70 15.21 3.83
CA GLY A 29 1.97 16.58 3.41
C GLY A 29 2.71 16.67 2.07
N ALA A 30 3.62 15.73 1.79
CA ALA A 30 4.28 15.65 0.49
C ALA A 30 3.27 15.40 -0.65
N VAL A 31 2.32 14.50 -0.43
CA VAL A 31 1.23 14.25 -1.40
C VAL A 31 0.36 15.49 -1.54
N ALA A 32 0.01 16.19 -0.44
CA ALA A 32 -0.72 17.46 -0.47
C ALA A 32 -0.02 18.51 -1.34
N ARG A 33 1.32 18.57 -1.27
CA ARG A 33 2.14 19.47 -2.11
C ARG A 33 1.98 19.17 -3.61
N THR A 34 2.02 17.90 -4.01
CA THR A 34 1.85 17.53 -5.43
C THR A 34 0.48 17.90 -5.98
N MET A 35 -0.50 18.11 -5.10
CA MET A 35 -1.86 18.50 -5.45
C MET A 35 -2.11 20.01 -5.31
N GLY A 36 -1.11 20.79 -4.92
CA GLY A 36 -1.22 22.25 -4.76
C GLY A 36 -2.20 22.67 -3.67
N LEU A 37 -2.35 21.88 -2.60
CA LEU A 37 -3.25 22.21 -1.49
C LEU A 37 -2.68 23.38 -0.66
N ASP A 38 -3.55 24.10 0.02
CA ASP A 38 -3.20 25.12 0.98
C ASP A 38 -2.72 24.54 2.33
N LEU A 39 -2.36 25.39 3.28
CA LEU A 39 -1.88 24.99 4.60
C LEU A 39 -2.90 24.09 5.32
N PHE A 40 -4.19 24.40 5.24
CA PHE A 40 -5.23 23.59 5.88
C PHE A 40 -5.32 22.20 5.23
N GLY A 41 -5.22 22.13 3.91
CA GLY A 41 -5.14 20.88 3.18
C GLY A 41 -3.95 20.02 3.60
N PHE A 42 -2.75 20.63 3.80
CA PHE A 42 -1.59 19.91 4.35
C PHE A 42 -1.86 19.33 5.74
N LEU A 43 -2.47 20.12 6.62
CA LEU A 43 -2.79 19.66 7.98
C LEU A 43 -3.78 18.50 7.95
N VAL A 44 -4.86 18.61 7.18
CA VAL A 44 -5.88 17.54 7.08
C VAL A 44 -5.30 16.27 6.49
N VAL A 45 -4.57 16.38 5.37
CA VAL A 45 -3.97 15.21 4.70
C VAL A 45 -2.88 14.59 5.56
N GLY A 46 -2.04 15.40 6.22
CA GLY A 46 -1.04 14.94 7.16
C GLY A 46 -1.65 14.23 8.38
N PHE A 47 -2.72 14.81 8.96
CA PHE A 47 -3.46 14.22 10.06
C PHE A 47 -4.04 12.85 9.70
N VAL A 48 -4.77 12.77 8.59
CA VAL A 48 -5.36 11.50 8.13
C VAL A 48 -4.29 10.46 7.81
N SER A 49 -3.19 10.88 7.17
CA SER A 49 -2.08 9.98 6.86
C SER A 49 -1.35 9.50 8.12
N GLY A 50 -1.09 10.42 9.07
CA GLY A 50 -0.33 10.14 10.28
C GLY A 50 -1.09 9.40 11.37
N LEU A 51 -2.36 9.72 11.55
CA LEU A 51 -3.16 9.16 12.65
C LEU A 51 -4.18 8.12 12.19
N GLY A 52 -4.57 8.12 10.91
CA GLY A 52 -5.68 7.32 10.41
C GLY A 52 -5.49 5.80 10.61
N GLY A 53 -4.28 5.28 10.43
CA GLY A 53 -3.97 3.85 10.65
C GLY A 53 -4.11 3.44 12.10
N GLY A 54 -3.55 4.24 13.02
CA GLY A 54 -3.63 4.03 14.47
C GLY A 54 -5.07 4.18 14.98
N MET A 55 -5.78 5.21 14.54
CA MET A 55 -7.20 5.41 14.92
C MET A 55 -8.08 4.24 14.43
N LEU A 56 -7.87 3.78 13.20
CA LEU A 56 -8.61 2.63 12.67
C LEU A 56 -8.31 1.35 13.48
N ARG A 57 -7.05 1.11 13.83
CA ARG A 57 -6.64 0.02 14.72
C ARG A 57 -7.38 0.09 16.05
N ASP A 58 -7.32 1.23 16.72
CA ASP A 58 -7.86 1.39 18.08
C ASP A 58 -9.38 1.23 18.09
N VAL A 59 -10.08 1.76 17.07
CA VAL A 59 -11.53 1.56 16.90
C VAL A 59 -11.87 0.09 16.67
N LEU A 60 -11.08 -0.64 15.88
CA LEU A 60 -11.32 -2.06 15.62
C LEU A 60 -11.01 -2.94 16.83
N LEU A 61 -9.99 -2.60 17.61
CA LEU A 61 -9.64 -3.33 18.85
C LEU A 61 -10.64 -3.07 19.97
N GLN A 62 -11.39 -1.97 19.92
CA GLN A 62 -12.38 -1.57 20.95
C GLN A 62 -11.81 -1.56 22.39
N ASN A 63 -10.52 -1.28 22.51
CA ASN A 63 -9.81 -1.25 23.81
C ASN A 63 -9.67 0.20 24.31
N GLY A 64 -10.80 0.87 24.49
CA GLY A 64 -10.86 2.27 24.90
C GLY A 64 -10.85 3.28 23.76
N PRO A 65 -10.78 4.59 24.07
CA PRO A 65 -10.67 5.63 23.06
C PRO A 65 -9.33 5.54 22.29
N PRO A 66 -9.30 5.93 21.01
CA PRO A 66 -8.06 5.94 20.24
C PRO A 66 -6.93 6.71 20.94
N VAL A 67 -5.72 6.13 20.97
CA VAL A 67 -4.54 6.74 21.61
C VAL A 67 -4.25 8.14 21.07
N ALA A 68 -4.51 8.37 19.80
CA ALA A 68 -4.38 9.69 19.16
C ALA A 68 -5.24 10.78 19.81
N LEU A 69 -6.31 10.42 20.54
CA LEU A 69 -7.19 11.36 21.26
C LEU A 69 -6.88 11.45 22.76
N THR A 70 -6.17 10.49 23.32
CA THR A 70 -5.87 10.40 24.77
C THR A 70 -4.44 10.83 25.10
N ASP A 71 -3.49 10.60 24.22
CA ASP A 71 -2.10 11.03 24.38
C ASP A 71 -1.90 12.41 23.73
N PRO A 72 -1.51 13.44 24.48
CA PRO A 72 -1.36 14.81 23.99
C PRO A 72 -0.24 15.00 22.96
N LEU A 73 0.62 14.02 22.75
CA LEU A 73 1.75 14.11 21.81
C LEU A 73 1.39 13.81 20.37
N TYR A 74 0.36 13.00 20.13
CA TYR A 74 0.05 12.50 18.78
C TYR A 74 -0.37 13.60 17.81
N VAL A 75 -1.29 14.45 18.22
CA VAL A 75 -1.77 15.56 17.36
C VAL A 75 -0.67 16.57 17.06
N PRO A 76 0.08 17.10 18.05
CA PRO A 76 1.23 17.99 17.77
C PRO A 76 2.28 17.39 16.85
N ILE A 77 2.59 16.11 17.00
CA ILE A 77 3.58 15.41 16.14
C ILE A 77 3.07 15.27 14.71
N ALA A 78 1.77 14.94 14.52
CA ALA A 78 1.17 14.90 13.19
C ALA A 78 1.18 16.28 12.52
N VAL A 79 0.82 17.34 13.28
CA VAL A 79 0.89 18.74 12.82
C VAL A 79 2.34 19.11 12.47
N ALA A 80 3.32 18.77 13.30
CA ALA A 80 4.71 19.05 13.03
C ALA A 80 5.19 18.39 11.72
N GLY A 81 4.85 17.13 11.47
CA GLY A 81 5.16 16.43 10.23
C GLY A 81 4.55 17.11 9.00
N ALA A 82 3.26 17.50 9.08
CA ALA A 82 2.57 18.22 8.01
C ALA A 82 3.20 19.61 7.73
N LEU A 83 3.55 20.35 8.78
CA LEU A 83 4.21 21.67 8.68
C LEU A 83 5.62 21.55 8.08
N VAL A 84 6.40 20.58 8.50
CA VAL A 84 7.70 20.30 7.87
C VAL A 84 7.55 20.07 6.38
N ALA A 85 6.56 19.25 5.96
CA ALA A 85 6.27 19.04 4.54
C ALA A 85 5.82 20.33 3.83
N PHE A 86 5.14 21.24 4.52
CA PHE A 86 4.69 22.53 3.96
C PHE A 86 5.85 23.51 3.76
N PHE A 87 6.77 23.64 4.73
CA PHE A 87 7.83 24.65 4.66
C PHE A 87 9.09 24.15 3.95
N VAL A 88 9.37 22.85 3.98
CA VAL A 88 10.59 22.29 3.39
C VAL A 88 10.34 21.85 1.95
N SER A 89 11.06 22.48 1.00
CA SER A 89 11.07 22.07 -0.39
C SER A 89 12.24 21.13 -0.64
N PHE A 90 11.96 19.87 -0.88
CA PHE A 90 13.00 18.90 -1.24
C PHE A 90 13.21 18.87 -2.75
N SER A 91 14.44 18.65 -3.22
CA SER A 91 14.69 18.40 -4.64
C SER A 91 14.03 17.09 -5.08
N GLU A 92 13.46 17.03 -6.30
CA GLU A 92 12.70 15.86 -6.78
C GLU A 92 13.45 14.53 -6.61
N ARG A 93 14.72 14.45 -7.01
CA ARG A 93 15.50 13.20 -6.88
C ARG A 93 15.81 12.79 -5.44
N GLY A 94 16.02 13.76 -4.53
CA GLY A 94 16.26 13.50 -3.11
C GLY A 94 14.97 13.05 -2.42
N TRP A 95 13.86 13.64 -2.84
CA TRP A 95 12.55 13.38 -2.29
C TRP A 95 12.07 11.95 -2.57
N ASP A 96 12.19 11.46 -3.79
CA ASP A 96 11.76 10.11 -4.14
C ASP A 96 12.46 9.02 -3.34
N ARG A 97 13.77 9.20 -3.08
CA ARG A 97 14.53 8.26 -2.24
C ARG A 97 14.12 8.33 -0.77
N LEU A 98 14.01 9.56 -0.24
CA LEU A 98 13.60 9.78 1.15
C LEU A 98 12.16 9.27 1.36
N PHE A 99 11.26 9.57 0.44
CA PHE A 99 9.88 9.11 0.46
C PHE A 99 9.81 7.58 0.51
N THR A 100 10.52 6.89 -0.39
CA THR A 100 10.54 5.41 -0.42
C THR A 100 11.09 4.82 0.88
N PHE A 101 12.15 5.41 1.43
CA PHE A 101 12.74 4.95 2.67
C PHE A 101 11.82 5.17 3.88
N LEU A 102 11.27 6.38 4.02
CA LEU A 102 10.33 6.69 5.11
C LEU A 102 9.06 5.83 5.03
N ASP A 103 8.48 5.67 3.83
CA ASP A 103 7.31 4.84 3.61
C ASP A 103 7.59 3.37 4.01
N ALA A 104 8.75 2.84 3.64
CA ALA A 104 9.16 1.49 4.03
C ALA A 104 9.35 1.34 5.55
N ALA A 105 9.97 2.33 6.20
CA ALA A 105 10.17 2.34 7.65
C ALA A 105 8.84 2.42 8.40
N VAL A 106 7.93 3.27 7.94
CA VAL A 106 6.59 3.44 8.51
C VAL A 106 5.79 2.14 8.45
N ILE A 107 5.83 1.41 7.32
CA ILE A 107 5.18 0.11 7.21
C ILE A 107 5.69 -0.84 8.29
N GLY A 108 7.02 -0.91 8.49
CA GLY A 108 7.63 -1.74 9.53
C GLY A 108 7.23 -1.32 10.93
N PHE A 109 7.31 -0.03 11.26
CA PHE A 109 6.95 0.50 12.58
C PHE A 109 5.49 0.18 12.93
N TRP A 110 4.57 0.48 12.03
CA TRP A 110 3.16 0.26 12.31
C TRP A 110 2.72 -1.19 12.24
N ALA A 111 3.37 -2.02 11.44
CA ALA A 111 3.15 -3.46 11.50
C ALA A 111 3.49 -4.00 12.90
N VAL A 112 4.64 -3.59 13.46
CA VAL A 112 5.07 -3.94 14.83
C VAL A 112 4.08 -3.42 15.87
N VAL A 113 3.76 -2.12 15.83
CA VAL A 113 2.86 -1.48 16.80
C VAL A 113 1.46 -2.13 16.75
N GLY A 114 0.94 -2.39 15.53
CA GLY A 114 -0.35 -3.02 15.34
C GLY A 114 -0.41 -4.44 15.93
N VAL A 115 0.64 -5.24 15.75
CA VAL A 115 0.75 -6.59 16.36
C VAL A 115 0.81 -6.49 17.87
N GLN A 116 1.66 -5.62 18.44
CA GLN A 116 1.79 -5.47 19.90
C GLN A 116 0.48 -5.04 20.54
N ARG A 117 -0.16 -3.99 20.03
CA ARG A 117 -1.45 -3.51 20.55
C ARG A 117 -2.56 -4.56 20.47
N THR A 118 -2.49 -5.47 19.50
CA THR A 118 -3.44 -6.59 19.39
C THR A 118 -3.20 -7.63 20.45
N PHE A 119 -1.94 -7.95 20.74
CA PHE A 119 -1.61 -8.86 21.86
C PHE A 119 -1.94 -8.24 23.21
N ASP A 120 -1.69 -6.95 23.41
CA ASP A 120 -2.07 -6.21 24.63
C ASP A 120 -3.59 -6.22 24.85
N ALA A 121 -4.39 -6.26 23.76
CA ALA A 121 -5.84 -6.42 23.80
C ALA A 121 -6.30 -7.88 24.06
N GLY A 122 -5.37 -8.83 24.26
CA GLY A 122 -5.67 -10.24 24.53
C GLY A 122 -6.11 -11.06 23.31
N LEU A 123 -5.90 -10.54 22.10
CA LEU A 123 -6.26 -11.25 20.87
C LEU A 123 -5.08 -12.10 20.37
N GLU A 124 -5.41 -13.13 19.57
CA GLU A 124 -4.45 -14.10 19.08
C GLU A 124 -3.75 -13.68 17.78
N TRP A 125 -2.77 -14.49 17.35
CA TRP A 125 -1.90 -14.24 16.20
C TRP A 125 -2.62 -13.93 14.87
N PRO A 126 -3.78 -14.53 14.50
CA PRO A 126 -4.41 -14.17 13.23
C PRO A 126 -4.91 -12.73 13.22
N ALA A 127 -5.53 -12.31 14.34
CA ALA A 127 -5.96 -10.93 14.54
C ALA A 127 -4.75 -9.99 14.53
N ALA A 128 -3.63 -10.38 15.16
CA ALA A 128 -2.41 -9.57 15.21
C ALA A 128 -1.82 -9.31 13.80
N ILE A 129 -1.77 -10.30 12.91
CA ILE A 129 -1.32 -10.10 11.52
C ILE A 129 -2.25 -9.14 10.78
N ILE A 130 -3.56 -9.31 10.92
CA ILE A 130 -4.56 -8.45 10.28
C ILE A 130 -4.42 -7.01 10.79
N MET A 131 -4.36 -6.83 12.10
CA MET A 131 -4.30 -5.49 12.71
C MET A 131 -2.98 -4.80 12.46
N GLY A 132 -1.86 -5.52 12.47
CA GLY A 132 -0.56 -4.99 12.06
C GLY A 132 -0.59 -4.50 10.60
N THR A 133 -1.19 -5.28 9.72
CA THR A 133 -1.35 -4.89 8.30
C THR A 133 -2.26 -3.67 8.16
N ILE A 134 -3.44 -3.66 8.79
CA ILE A 134 -4.39 -2.54 8.75
C ILE A 134 -3.74 -1.27 9.30
N THR A 135 -3.02 -1.36 10.41
CA THR A 135 -2.33 -0.21 11.00
C THR A 135 -1.30 0.36 10.03
N ALA A 136 -0.51 -0.52 9.41
CA ALA A 136 0.56 -0.11 8.50
C ALA A 136 0.06 0.57 7.22
N VAL A 137 -1.07 0.13 6.66
CA VAL A 137 -1.58 0.66 5.39
C VAL A 137 -2.73 1.66 5.56
N GLY A 138 -3.40 1.66 6.71
CA GLY A 138 -4.67 2.37 6.93
C GLY A 138 -4.58 3.88 6.74
N GLY A 139 -3.54 4.52 7.26
CA GLY A 139 -3.32 5.95 7.09
C GLY A 139 -3.13 6.35 5.63
N GLY A 140 -2.32 5.58 4.89
CA GLY A 140 -2.12 5.79 3.45
C GLY A 140 -3.41 5.57 2.64
N VAL A 141 -4.18 4.54 2.97
CA VAL A 141 -5.48 4.28 2.33
C VAL A 141 -6.45 5.42 2.61
N GLY A 142 -6.58 5.86 3.86
CA GLY A 142 -7.45 6.98 4.24
C GLY A 142 -7.07 8.27 3.50
N ARG A 143 -5.77 8.59 3.44
CA ARG A 143 -5.24 9.72 2.66
C ARG A 143 -5.63 9.62 1.19
N ASP A 144 -5.36 8.48 0.55
CA ASP A 144 -5.59 8.32 -0.89
C ASP A 144 -7.08 8.39 -1.24
N LEU A 145 -7.95 7.80 -0.41
CA LEU A 145 -9.42 7.92 -0.54
C LEU A 145 -9.90 9.36 -0.39
N LEU A 146 -9.39 10.09 0.62
CA LEU A 146 -9.72 11.51 0.82
C LEU A 146 -9.37 12.34 -0.42
N LEU A 147 -8.24 12.03 -1.07
CA LEU A 147 -7.76 12.69 -2.26
C LEU A 147 -8.33 12.11 -3.57
N ARG A 148 -9.32 11.23 -3.50
CA ARG A 148 -9.93 10.55 -4.66
C ARG A 148 -8.91 9.83 -5.55
N ARG A 149 -7.87 9.28 -4.94
CA ARG A 149 -6.85 8.48 -5.63
C ARG A 149 -7.08 7.00 -5.34
N VAL A 150 -6.70 6.14 -6.29
CA VAL A 150 -6.69 4.70 -6.02
C VAL A 150 -5.61 4.41 -4.97
N PRO A 151 -5.96 3.85 -3.80
CA PRO A 151 -4.97 3.57 -2.77
C PRO A 151 -3.83 2.70 -3.27
N ALA A 152 -2.61 3.05 -2.85
CA ALA A 152 -1.39 2.35 -3.22
C ALA A 152 -1.42 0.83 -2.90
N VAL A 153 -2.26 0.42 -1.95
CA VAL A 153 -2.45 -0.97 -1.54
C VAL A 153 -3.11 -1.84 -2.62
N PHE A 154 -3.91 -1.26 -3.52
CA PHE A 154 -4.70 -2.00 -4.52
C PHE A 154 -3.99 -2.20 -5.87
N GLY A 155 -2.79 -1.72 -6.04
CA GLY A 155 -2.02 -1.94 -7.25
C GLY A 155 -1.20 -0.73 -7.70
N GLY A 156 -0.21 -0.98 -8.54
CA GLY A 156 0.72 0.05 -9.02
C GLY A 156 1.85 0.39 -8.06
N ASN A 157 1.78 -0.03 -6.79
CA ASN A 157 2.87 0.12 -5.84
C ASN A 157 3.47 -1.25 -5.48
N ALA A 158 4.78 -1.36 -5.63
CA ALA A 158 5.50 -2.62 -5.48
C ALA A 158 5.32 -3.22 -4.06
N LEU A 159 4.59 -4.33 -3.96
CA LEU A 159 4.42 -5.17 -2.76
C LEU A 159 3.99 -4.45 -1.47
N TYR A 160 3.22 -3.35 -1.54
CA TYR A 160 2.92 -2.49 -0.39
C TYR A 160 2.26 -3.26 0.78
N ALA A 161 1.09 -3.84 0.56
CA ALA A 161 0.38 -4.61 1.59
C ALA A 161 1.09 -5.93 1.91
N SER A 162 1.74 -6.56 0.94
CA SER A 162 2.46 -7.82 1.15
C SER A 162 3.62 -7.66 2.12
N VAL A 163 4.31 -6.52 2.08
CA VAL A 163 5.39 -6.18 3.03
C VAL A 163 4.81 -5.98 4.43
N ALA A 164 3.66 -5.31 4.56
CA ALA A 164 3.00 -5.14 5.86
C ALA A 164 2.59 -6.49 6.47
N VAL A 165 2.03 -7.41 5.66
CA VAL A 165 1.70 -8.77 6.10
C VAL A 165 2.95 -9.53 6.54
N ALA A 166 4.03 -9.47 5.73
CA ALA A 166 5.27 -10.16 6.05
C ALA A 166 5.93 -9.64 7.35
N ALA A 167 5.96 -8.31 7.53
CA ALA A 167 6.48 -7.68 8.73
C ALA A 167 5.65 -8.06 9.98
N SER A 168 4.32 -8.03 9.86
CA SER A 168 3.41 -8.46 10.93
C SER A 168 3.62 -9.94 11.29
N ALA A 169 3.76 -10.81 10.30
CA ALA A 169 4.03 -12.23 10.52
C ALA A 169 5.38 -12.48 11.23
N VAL A 170 6.44 -11.78 10.83
CA VAL A 170 7.75 -11.85 11.49
C VAL A 170 7.66 -11.41 12.94
N MET A 171 6.94 -10.31 13.22
CA MET A 171 6.74 -9.84 14.58
C MET A 171 5.97 -10.86 15.44
N VAL A 172 4.91 -11.47 14.89
CA VAL A 172 4.14 -12.52 15.56
C VAL A 172 5.01 -13.75 15.89
N ILE A 173 5.78 -14.23 14.90
CA ILE A 173 6.66 -15.38 15.08
C ILE A 173 7.71 -15.10 16.15
N ALA A 174 8.37 -13.96 16.10
CA ALA A 174 9.38 -13.59 17.09
C ALA A 174 8.80 -13.45 18.49
N SER A 175 7.59 -12.92 18.63
CA SER A 175 6.86 -12.84 19.90
C SER A 175 6.54 -14.23 20.45
N ALA A 176 6.09 -15.15 19.60
CA ALA A 176 5.83 -16.54 19.97
C ALA A 176 7.11 -17.29 20.41
N LEU A 177 8.27 -16.91 19.87
CA LEU A 177 9.58 -17.43 20.26
C LEU A 177 10.16 -16.75 21.52
N GLY A 178 9.40 -15.87 22.18
CA GLY A 178 9.85 -15.15 23.38
C GLY A 178 10.90 -14.05 23.13
N SER A 179 11.03 -13.60 21.88
CA SER A 179 12.05 -12.62 21.48
C SER A 179 11.44 -11.41 20.77
N PRO A 180 10.49 -10.67 21.38
CA PRO A 180 9.77 -9.57 20.72
C PRO A 180 10.71 -8.44 20.27
N THR A 181 11.77 -8.15 21.03
CA THR A 181 12.77 -7.12 20.64
C THR A 181 13.47 -7.46 19.33
N ILE A 182 13.82 -8.73 19.13
CA ILE A 182 14.38 -9.21 17.84
C ILE A 182 13.34 -9.08 16.76
N GLY A 183 12.07 -9.38 17.06
CA GLY A 183 10.94 -9.22 16.16
C GLY A 183 10.76 -7.80 15.63
N ILE A 184 10.89 -6.79 16.52
CA ILE A 184 10.82 -5.38 16.13
C ILE A 184 11.89 -5.06 15.07
N VAL A 185 13.14 -5.37 15.37
CA VAL A 185 14.27 -5.07 14.46
C VAL A 185 14.11 -5.84 13.15
N ALA A 186 13.79 -7.14 13.23
CA ALA A 186 13.62 -7.99 12.05
C ALA A 186 12.47 -7.53 11.15
N ALA A 187 11.31 -7.14 11.71
CA ALA A 187 10.17 -6.65 10.94
C ALA A 187 10.48 -5.33 10.23
N VAL A 188 11.14 -4.39 10.92
CA VAL A 188 11.51 -3.09 10.33
C VAL A 188 12.57 -3.28 9.22
N VAL A 189 13.62 -4.06 9.49
CA VAL A 189 14.65 -4.36 8.49
C VAL A 189 14.07 -5.08 7.28
N LEU A 190 13.19 -6.06 7.52
CA LEU A 190 12.49 -6.77 6.43
C LEU A 190 11.68 -5.82 5.57
N SER A 191 10.93 -4.89 6.18
CA SER A 191 10.14 -3.90 5.45
C SER A 191 11.02 -3.02 4.57
N LEU A 192 12.15 -2.53 5.10
CA LEU A 192 13.10 -1.71 4.36
C LEU A 192 13.70 -2.49 3.18
N VAL A 193 14.16 -3.72 3.41
CA VAL A 193 14.79 -4.57 2.38
C VAL A 193 13.81 -4.94 1.29
N LEU A 194 12.61 -5.41 1.65
CA LEU A 194 11.60 -5.81 0.68
C LEU A 194 11.09 -4.63 -0.14
N ARG A 195 10.83 -3.47 0.48
CA ARG A 195 10.38 -2.26 -0.24
C ARG A 195 11.48 -1.72 -1.15
N TRP A 196 12.72 -1.63 -0.65
CA TRP A 196 13.84 -1.21 -1.48
C TRP A 196 14.03 -2.15 -2.68
N GLY A 197 14.02 -3.46 -2.45
CA GLY A 197 14.12 -4.46 -3.50
C GLY A 197 12.95 -4.38 -4.48
N ALA A 198 11.71 -4.26 -3.99
CA ALA A 198 10.53 -4.15 -4.82
C ALA A 198 10.56 -2.91 -5.74
N VAL A 199 10.99 -1.76 -5.22
CA VAL A 199 11.16 -0.54 -6.03
C VAL A 199 12.34 -0.66 -7.00
N ARG A 200 13.47 -1.26 -6.56
CA ARG A 200 14.71 -1.37 -7.37
C ARG A 200 14.58 -2.36 -8.53
N TRP A 201 13.84 -3.46 -8.32
CA TRP A 201 13.67 -4.54 -9.31
C TRP A 201 12.27 -4.60 -9.90
N GLY A 202 11.39 -3.67 -9.56
CA GLY A 202 10.03 -3.62 -10.11
C GLY A 202 9.16 -4.81 -9.71
N TRP A 203 9.34 -5.36 -8.49
CA TRP A 203 8.53 -6.49 -8.03
C TRP A 203 7.08 -6.04 -7.80
N GLY A 204 6.15 -6.72 -8.43
CA GLY A 204 4.72 -6.51 -8.27
C GLY A 204 3.97 -7.83 -8.16
N LEU A 205 2.78 -7.78 -7.60
CA LEU A 205 1.87 -8.92 -7.66
C LEU A 205 1.27 -9.03 -9.05
N PRO A 206 1.07 -10.27 -9.58
CA PRO A 206 0.43 -10.47 -10.87
C PRO A 206 -0.98 -9.90 -10.86
N ASN A 207 -1.33 -9.14 -11.90
CA ASN A 207 -2.67 -8.63 -12.10
C ASN A 207 -3.59 -9.76 -12.57
N GLY A 208 -4.86 -9.76 -12.15
CA GLY A 208 -5.83 -10.77 -12.60
C GLY A 208 -6.05 -10.79 -14.13
N ARG A 209 -5.68 -9.69 -14.84
CA ARG A 209 -5.69 -9.65 -16.31
C ARG A 209 -4.54 -10.43 -16.96
N ASP A 210 -3.39 -10.49 -16.29
CA ASP A 210 -2.20 -11.18 -16.79
C ASP A 210 -2.25 -12.69 -16.49
N TRP A 211 -3.08 -13.08 -15.54
CA TRP A 211 -3.26 -14.47 -15.16
C TRP A 211 -4.44 -15.09 -15.92
N GLN A 212 -4.18 -15.55 -17.15
CA GLN A 212 -5.12 -16.35 -17.96
C GLN A 212 -4.67 -17.81 -17.96
N PRO A 213 -5.03 -18.64 -16.96
CA PRO A 213 -4.67 -20.06 -16.93
C PRO A 213 -5.24 -20.81 -18.13
N GLN A 214 -6.33 -20.34 -18.73
CA GLN A 214 -6.95 -20.92 -19.92
C GLN A 214 -6.08 -20.78 -21.18
N SER A 215 -5.32 -19.70 -21.32
CA SER A 215 -4.41 -19.52 -22.47
C SER A 215 -3.18 -20.44 -22.38
N THR A 216 -2.68 -20.66 -21.16
CA THR A 216 -1.56 -21.59 -20.91
C THR A 216 -2.00 -23.04 -21.11
N LEU A 217 -3.18 -23.43 -20.62
CA LEU A 217 -3.72 -24.78 -20.82
C LEU A 217 -4.06 -25.04 -22.30
N ALA A 218 -4.65 -24.06 -22.99
CA ALA A 218 -4.94 -24.14 -24.43
C ALA A 218 -3.65 -24.23 -25.27
N SER A 219 -2.58 -23.54 -24.88
CA SER A 219 -1.27 -23.62 -25.56
C SER A 219 -0.58 -24.97 -25.32
N LEU A 220 -0.70 -25.54 -24.13
CA LEU A 220 -0.17 -26.87 -23.80
C LEU A 220 -0.96 -27.96 -24.52
N LEU A 221 -2.30 -27.87 -24.60
CA LEU A 221 -3.15 -28.81 -25.33
C LEU A 221 -2.94 -28.73 -26.86
N ARG A 222 -2.64 -27.52 -27.38
CA ARG A 222 -2.24 -27.36 -28.79
C ARG A 222 -0.87 -27.99 -29.09
N ARG A 223 0.08 -27.91 -28.17
CA ARG A 223 1.41 -28.53 -28.31
C ARG A 223 1.33 -30.05 -28.28
N GLY A 224 0.39 -30.65 -27.50
CA GLY A 224 0.18 -32.09 -27.38
C GLY A 224 -0.56 -32.73 -28.56
N LYS A 225 -1.25 -31.94 -29.40
CA LYS A 225 -2.08 -32.49 -30.50
C LYS A 225 -1.51 -32.29 -31.91
N GLY A 226 -0.27 -31.95 -32.09
CA GLY A 226 0.38 -31.97 -33.42
C GLY A 226 -0.43 -31.41 -34.61
N ILE A 227 -1.43 -30.54 -34.37
CA ILE A 227 -2.30 -30.03 -35.42
C ILE A 227 -1.53 -28.92 -36.17
N ARG A 228 -1.15 -29.25 -37.41
CA ARG A 228 -0.51 -28.30 -38.32
C ARG A 228 -1.39 -27.07 -38.53
N PRO A 229 -0.80 -25.87 -38.52
CA PRO A 229 -1.55 -24.62 -38.69
C PRO A 229 -2.29 -24.47 -40.02
N ASP A 230 -1.94 -25.28 -41.00
CA ASP A 230 -2.45 -25.21 -42.39
C ASP A 230 -3.92 -25.70 -42.52
N ALA A 231 -4.39 -26.54 -41.60
CA ALA A 231 -5.76 -27.06 -41.66
C ALA A 231 -6.84 -26.03 -41.32
N ILE A 232 -6.51 -24.96 -40.64
CA ILE A 232 -7.48 -23.92 -40.21
C ILE A 232 -7.66 -22.84 -41.28
N ARG A 233 -6.70 -22.65 -42.20
CA ARG A 233 -6.84 -21.69 -43.30
C ARG A 233 -7.86 -22.10 -44.37
N LEU A 234 -8.14 -23.39 -44.49
CA LEU A 234 -9.08 -23.90 -45.50
C LEU A 234 -10.56 -23.71 -45.13
N LEU A 235 -10.88 -23.51 -43.85
CA LEU A 235 -12.24 -23.31 -43.39
C LEU A 235 -12.72 -21.85 -43.38
N ARG A 236 -11.84 -20.90 -43.70
CA ARG A 236 -12.14 -19.46 -43.69
C ARG A 236 -12.11 -18.91 -45.14
N ARG A 237 -12.90 -19.49 -46.05
CA ARG A 237 -13.26 -18.80 -47.31
C ARG A 237 -14.40 -17.83 -47.03
N PRO A 238 -14.20 -16.52 -47.14
CA PRO A 238 -15.32 -15.58 -47.11
C PRO A 238 -16.14 -15.76 -48.39
N GLY A 239 -17.41 -16.05 -48.21
CA GLY A 239 -18.35 -16.10 -49.31
C GLY A 239 -18.34 -14.74 -50.06
N ARG A 240 -18.08 -14.88 -51.33
CA ARG A 240 -18.12 -13.81 -52.35
C ARG A 240 -19.57 -13.30 -52.43
N ARG A 241 -19.89 -12.23 -51.72
CA ARG A 241 -21.15 -11.51 -51.95
C ARG A 241 -21.06 -10.79 -53.31
N ARG A 242 -21.87 -11.25 -54.25
CA ARG A 242 -22.18 -10.51 -55.48
C ARG A 242 -22.93 -9.23 -55.09
N GLY A 243 -22.46 -8.10 -55.50
CA GLY A 243 -23.16 -6.82 -55.44
C GLY A 243 -24.22 -6.76 -56.50
N PRO A 244 -25.35 -6.08 -56.31
CA PRO A 244 -26.23 -5.64 -57.37
C PRO A 244 -25.95 -4.19 -57.74
N GLY A 245 -25.79 -3.99 -59.08
CA GLY A 245 -26.35 -2.95 -59.91
C GLY A 245 -26.17 -1.46 -59.51
N SER A 246 -25.36 -0.84 -60.29
CA SER A 246 -25.39 0.59 -60.55
C SER A 246 -26.76 1.00 -61.10
N VAL A 247 -27.39 1.99 -60.44
CA VAL A 247 -28.41 2.84 -61.11
C VAL A 247 -27.88 4.26 -61.14
N HIS A 248 -27.63 4.73 -62.34
CA HIS A 248 -27.54 6.15 -62.70
C HIS A 248 -28.91 6.79 -62.44
N THR A 249 -28.92 7.94 -61.89
CA THR A 249 -29.80 9.08 -62.20
C THR A 249 -29.03 10.35 -61.91
N GLU A 250 -28.85 11.01 -62.78
CA GLU A 250 -28.73 12.27 -63.50
C GLU A 250 -29.61 13.34 -62.84
N ASP A 251 -28.99 14.54 -62.75
CA ASP A 251 -29.59 15.89 -62.80
C ASP A 251 -30.62 16.30 -61.73
N ASP A 252 -30.42 17.38 -61.03
CA ASP A 252 -30.83 18.71 -61.55
C ASP A 252 -30.39 19.82 -60.58
N ASP A 253 -30.12 20.94 -61.20
CA ASP A 253 -29.76 22.26 -60.74
C ASP A 253 -30.68 22.94 -59.73
N THR A 254 -30.13 24.09 -59.29
CA THR A 254 -30.80 25.32 -58.80
C THR A 254 -31.18 25.43 -57.31
N ASP A 255 -30.61 26.24 -56.62
CA ASP A 255 -30.61 27.65 -56.17
C ASP A 255 -29.80 27.83 -54.87
#